data_bf16dca04afb1718c8c52fa0e4bae049
#
_entry.id   bf16dca04afb1718c8c52fa0e4bae049
#
_cell.length_a   1.000
_cell.length_b   1.000
_cell.length_c   1.000
_cell.angle_alpha   90.00
_cell.angle_beta   90.00
_cell.angle_gamma   90.00
#
_symmetry.space_group_name_H-M   'P 1'
#
loop_
_entity.id
_entity.type
_entity.pdbx_description
1 polymer ?
#
loop_
_entity_poly.entity_id
_entity_poly.type
_entity_poly.pdbx_seq_one_letter_code
_entity_poly.pdbx_strand_id
1 'polypeptide(L)'
;HEDCRRQRQMCIRDRFETGTDRIKTVREWKSLGVSGKYTDLPEASENASLILPQGRQGPKFLAYSNFNVFFEWNKSFIYVLTAAHFANQLEGSPSFTPGNPEKGLTKNQMKLLQTKLKKLGYEVGEIDGILGSKTRRSVQEIQRVLNQPADAWPTIELLELLLNA
;
A
#
# COMPACT_ATOMS: atom_id res chain seq x y z
N HIS A 1 15.64 -24.74 9.14
CA HIS A 1 14.76 -24.06 10.10
C HIS A 1 14.69 -22.53 9.88
N GLU A 2 15.72 -21.89 9.37
CA GLU A 2 15.74 -20.46 9.00
C GLU A 2 14.94 -20.19 7.72
N ASP A 3 15.01 -21.04 6.73
CA ASP A 3 14.23 -20.93 5.48
C ASP A 3 12.72 -21.03 5.73
N CYS A 4 12.29 -21.86 6.66
CA CYS A 4 10.88 -21.97 7.01
C CYS A 4 10.34 -20.72 7.74
N ARG A 5 11.20 -20.03 8.50
CA ARG A 5 10.85 -18.73 9.11
C ARG A 5 10.81 -17.59 8.08
N ARG A 6 11.73 -17.59 7.12
CA ARG A 6 11.71 -16.63 5.99
C ARG A 6 10.49 -16.84 5.08
N GLN A 7 10.15 -18.11 4.77
CA GLN A 7 8.94 -18.42 4.01
C GLN A 7 7.66 -18.03 4.77
N ARG A 8 7.58 -18.25 6.08
CA ARG A 8 6.43 -17.81 6.88
C ARG A 8 6.28 -16.28 6.91
N GLN A 9 7.37 -15.55 7.02
CA GLN A 9 7.33 -14.07 6.93
C GLN A 9 6.96 -13.60 5.52
N MET A 10 7.43 -14.24 4.46
CA MET A 10 7.02 -13.96 3.07
C MET A 10 5.55 -14.31 2.84
N CYS A 11 5.08 -15.49 3.24
CA CYS A 11 3.68 -15.90 3.10
C CYS A 11 2.71 -15.00 3.87
N ILE A 12 3.09 -14.51 5.05
CA ILE A 12 2.30 -13.56 5.82
C ILE A 12 2.27 -12.20 5.11
N ARG A 13 3.42 -11.70 4.62
CA ARG A 13 3.52 -10.44 3.88
C ARG A 13 2.72 -10.44 2.56
N ASP A 14 2.65 -11.56 1.87
CA ASP A 14 1.93 -11.69 0.60
C ASP A 14 0.41 -11.76 0.77
N ARG A 15 -0.09 -12.02 1.98
CA ARG A 15 -1.52 -12.04 2.30
C ARG A 15 -2.07 -10.74 2.89
N PHE A 16 -1.25 -9.71 3.09
CA PHE A 16 -1.73 -8.46 3.63
C PHE A 16 -2.60 -7.73 2.60
N GLU A 17 -3.86 -7.61 2.92
CA GLU A 17 -4.73 -6.68 2.25
C GLU A 17 -4.43 -5.27 2.77
N THR A 18 -3.82 -4.47 1.92
CA THR A 18 -3.44 -3.09 2.21
C THR A 18 -4.45 -2.12 1.62
N GLY A 19 -4.54 -0.95 2.20
CA GLY A 19 -5.44 0.11 1.72
C GLY A 19 -6.27 0.71 2.85
N THR A 20 -6.78 1.90 2.62
CA THR A 20 -7.56 2.65 3.62
C THR A 20 -8.92 2.03 3.94
N ASP A 21 -9.41 1.15 3.08
CA ASP A 21 -10.65 0.39 3.22
C ASP A 21 -10.48 -0.94 3.97
N ARG A 22 -9.22 -1.34 4.25
CA ARG A 22 -8.91 -2.60 4.96
C ARG A 22 -8.59 -2.33 6.43
N ILE A 23 -9.65 -2.28 7.22
CA ILE A 23 -9.59 -1.93 8.63
C ILE A 23 -9.49 -3.22 9.47
N LYS A 24 -8.51 -3.28 10.35
CA LYS A 24 -8.33 -4.32 11.37
C LYS A 24 -7.90 -3.66 12.68
N THR A 25 -8.11 -4.35 13.78
CA THR A 25 -7.56 -3.90 15.06
C THR A 25 -6.03 -3.99 15.06
N VAL A 26 -5.36 -3.17 15.83
CA VAL A 26 -3.91 -3.24 15.99
C VAL A 26 -3.47 -4.63 16.48
N ARG A 27 -4.28 -5.28 17.32
CA ARG A 27 -4.03 -6.66 17.76
C ARG A 27 -4.00 -7.65 16.60
N GLU A 28 -4.95 -7.55 15.66
CA GLU A 28 -4.97 -8.40 14.48
C GLU A 28 -3.77 -8.12 13.58
N TRP A 29 -3.38 -6.86 13.40
CA TRP A 29 -2.16 -6.52 12.67
C TRP A 29 -0.91 -7.09 13.33
N LYS A 30 -0.80 -7.01 14.66
CA LYS A 30 0.28 -7.66 15.43
C LYS A 30 0.31 -9.17 15.21
N SER A 31 -0.83 -9.85 15.27
CA SER A 31 -0.91 -11.30 15.05
C SER A 31 -0.50 -11.71 13.62
N LEU A 32 -0.66 -10.82 12.65
CA LEU A 32 -0.18 -10.97 11.28
C LEU A 32 1.31 -10.61 11.11
N GLY A 33 2.02 -10.22 12.17
CA GLY A 33 3.46 -9.92 12.16
C GLY A 33 3.80 -8.44 11.90
N VAL A 34 2.82 -7.54 11.95
CA VAL A 34 3.09 -6.09 11.91
C VAL A 34 3.65 -5.66 13.26
N SER A 35 4.79 -5.00 13.26
CA SER A 35 5.45 -4.46 14.47
C SER A 35 5.93 -3.02 14.23
N GLY A 36 5.96 -2.23 15.28
CA GLY A 36 6.56 -0.91 15.24
C GLY A 36 8.09 -1.00 15.11
N LYS A 37 8.68 -0.07 14.42
CA LYS A 37 10.15 -0.06 14.24
C LYS A 37 10.89 0.55 15.41
N TYR A 38 10.34 1.59 16.00
CA TYR A 38 11.00 2.39 17.04
C TYR A 38 10.27 2.36 18.38
N THR A 39 8.97 2.07 18.36
CA THR A 39 8.12 1.96 19.54
C THR A 39 7.18 0.78 19.36
N ASP A 40 6.80 0.16 20.45
CA ASP A 40 5.71 -0.83 20.40
C ASP A 40 4.45 -0.18 19.88
N LEU A 41 3.72 -0.92 19.06
CA LEU A 41 2.41 -0.48 18.63
C LEU A 41 1.50 -0.37 19.84
N PRO A 42 0.63 0.67 19.93
CA PRO A 42 -0.29 0.82 21.04
C PRO A 42 -1.11 -0.45 21.28
N GLU A 43 -1.60 -0.63 22.50
CA GLU A 43 -2.48 -1.75 22.82
C GLU A 43 -3.88 -1.47 22.22
N ALA A 44 -4.24 -2.28 21.53
CA ALA A 44 -4.85 -3.11 20.78
C ALA A 44 -6.32 -3.14 20.38
N SER A 45 -7.20 -2.31 20.86
CA SER A 45 -8.60 -2.23 20.40
C SER A 45 -8.81 -1.21 19.28
N GLU A 46 -7.82 -0.36 19.04
CA GLU A 46 -7.93 0.66 17.99
C GLU A 46 -7.87 0.04 16.60
N ASN A 47 -8.75 0.54 15.76
CA ASN A 47 -8.81 0.17 14.35
C ASN A 47 -7.77 0.95 13.55
N ALA A 48 -7.06 0.25 12.68
CA ALA A 48 -6.09 0.85 11.77
C ALA A 48 -6.08 0.15 10.42
N SER A 49 -5.62 0.86 9.41
CA SER A 49 -5.37 0.34 8.07
C SER A 49 -3.87 0.30 7.79
N LEU A 50 -3.37 -0.77 7.20
CA LEU A 50 -1.99 -0.85 6.75
C LEU A 50 -1.84 -0.16 5.39
N ILE A 51 -0.99 0.85 5.32
CA ILE A 51 -0.74 1.65 4.11
C ILE A 51 0.67 1.41 3.61
N LEU A 52 0.80 1.03 2.33
CA LEU A 52 2.05 0.80 1.62
C LEU A 52 2.13 1.75 0.40
N PRO A 53 2.53 3.01 0.58
CA PRO A 53 2.49 4.00 -0.51
C PRO A 53 3.39 3.66 -1.69
N GLN A 54 4.48 2.92 -1.46
CA GLN A 54 5.45 2.48 -2.45
C GLN A 54 5.65 0.94 -2.42
N GLY A 55 4.56 0.22 -2.19
CA GLY A 55 4.58 -1.23 -2.11
C GLY A 55 5.25 -1.80 -0.86
N ARG A 56 5.36 -3.11 -0.83
CA ARG A 56 5.82 -3.88 0.34
C ARG A 56 7.27 -3.61 0.76
N GLN A 57 8.12 -3.18 -0.15
CA GLN A 57 9.53 -2.87 0.12
C GLN A 57 9.74 -1.41 0.53
N GLY A 58 8.76 -0.55 0.28
CA GLY A 58 8.76 0.85 0.66
C GLY A 58 8.40 1.10 2.13
N PRO A 59 8.15 2.37 2.48
CA PRO A 59 7.72 2.76 3.81
C PRO A 59 6.34 2.17 4.13
N LYS A 60 6.12 1.86 5.41
CA LYS A 60 4.90 1.23 5.92
C LYS A 60 4.32 2.10 7.02
N PHE A 61 3.01 2.32 6.98
CA PHE A 61 2.30 3.11 7.97
C PHE A 61 1.05 2.38 8.45
N LEU A 62 0.74 2.51 9.74
CA LEU A 62 -0.58 2.22 10.27
C LEU A 62 -1.35 3.54 10.33
N ALA A 63 -2.44 3.61 9.58
CA ALA A 63 -3.35 4.75 9.54
C ALA A 63 -4.54 4.47 10.45
N TYR A 64 -4.68 5.22 11.50
CA TYR A 64 -5.80 5.18 12.43
C TYR A 64 -7.01 5.96 11.89
N SER A 65 -8.13 5.91 12.60
CA SER A 65 -9.39 6.57 12.18
C SER A 65 -9.21 8.05 11.82
N ASN A 66 -8.36 8.76 12.55
CA ASN A 66 -8.05 10.17 12.30
C ASN A 66 -7.48 10.42 10.90
N PHE A 67 -6.78 9.45 10.32
CA PHE A 67 -6.23 9.57 8.97
C PHE A 67 -7.34 9.77 7.93
N ASN A 68 -8.50 9.17 8.11
CA ASN A 68 -9.63 9.31 7.19
C ASN A 68 -10.22 10.73 7.20
N VAL A 69 -10.09 11.47 8.30
CA VAL A 69 -10.54 12.86 8.39
C VAL A 69 -9.79 13.75 7.38
N PHE A 70 -8.52 13.48 7.15
CA PHE A 70 -7.75 14.21 6.13
C PHE A 70 -8.28 13.98 4.71
N PHE A 71 -8.88 12.80 4.41
CA PHE A 71 -9.49 12.54 3.11
C PHE A 71 -10.78 13.31 2.87
N GLU A 72 -11.48 13.72 3.92
CA GLU A 72 -12.63 14.63 3.77
C GLU A 72 -12.18 15.99 3.24
N TRP A 73 -10.99 16.40 3.63
CA TRP A 73 -10.41 17.67 3.23
C TRP A 73 -9.66 17.61 1.88
N ASN A 74 -8.94 16.53 1.60
CA ASN A 74 -8.21 16.36 0.35
C ASN A 74 -8.24 14.91 -0.12
N LYS A 75 -8.66 14.68 -1.37
CA LYS A 75 -8.79 13.33 -1.94
C LYS A 75 -7.48 12.73 -2.48
N SER A 76 -6.37 13.48 -2.43
CA SER A 76 -5.06 12.98 -2.83
C SER A 76 -4.41 12.16 -1.74
N PHE A 77 -4.24 10.86 -1.97
CA PHE A 77 -3.62 9.93 -1.04
C PHE A 77 -2.22 10.38 -0.58
N ILE A 78 -1.38 10.81 -1.52
CA ILE A 78 -0.01 11.24 -1.20
C ILE A 78 -0.02 12.54 -0.38
N TYR A 79 -0.90 13.48 -0.71
CA TYR A 79 -1.04 14.71 0.05
C TYR A 79 -1.44 14.41 1.50
N VAL A 80 -2.48 13.61 1.68
CA VAL A 80 -2.98 13.23 3.01
C VAL A 80 -1.89 12.52 3.82
N LEU A 81 -1.18 11.57 3.22
CA LEU A 81 -0.08 10.88 3.90
C LEU A 81 1.04 11.83 4.30
N THR A 82 1.41 12.76 3.41
CA THR A 82 2.44 13.77 3.70
C THR A 82 2.02 14.70 4.82
N ALA A 83 0.78 15.18 4.82
CA ALA A 83 0.25 16.06 5.86
C ALA A 83 0.21 15.36 7.23
N ALA A 84 -0.28 14.11 7.28
CA ALA A 84 -0.31 13.33 8.50
C ALA A 84 1.10 13.04 9.04
N HIS A 85 2.05 12.69 8.16
CA HIS A 85 3.43 12.47 8.56
C HIS A 85 4.07 13.77 9.07
N PHE A 86 3.83 14.89 8.41
CA PHE A 86 4.34 16.20 8.84
C PHE A 86 3.80 16.59 10.22
N ALA A 87 2.51 16.38 10.47
CA ALA A 87 1.93 16.61 11.80
C ALA A 87 2.65 15.80 12.88
N ASN A 88 2.87 14.49 12.65
CA ASN A 88 3.62 13.64 13.58
C ASN A 88 5.07 14.13 13.81
N GLN A 89 5.72 14.67 12.77
CA GLN A 89 7.07 15.24 12.91
C GLN A 89 7.08 16.49 13.80
N LEU A 90 6.06 17.33 13.71
CA LEU A 90 5.90 18.50 14.60
C LEU A 90 5.71 18.09 16.07
N GLU A 91 5.15 16.92 16.33
CA GLU A 91 5.01 16.31 17.64
C GLU A 91 6.27 15.56 18.11
N GLY A 92 7.36 15.61 17.33
CA GLY A 92 8.65 15.00 17.68
C GLY A 92 8.75 13.52 17.33
N SER A 93 7.87 12.98 16.50
CA SER A 93 7.99 11.59 16.04
C SER A 93 9.25 11.40 15.17
N PRO A 94 9.92 10.25 15.26
CA PRO A 94 11.08 9.97 14.42
C PRO A 94 10.69 9.89 12.93
N SER A 95 11.64 10.22 12.06
CA SER A 95 11.46 10.07 10.62
C SER A 95 11.22 8.62 10.23
N PHE A 96 10.36 8.40 9.25
CA PHE A 96 10.12 7.06 8.72
C PHE A 96 11.35 6.51 7.97
N THR A 97 11.43 5.19 7.90
CA THR A 97 12.45 4.55 7.05
C THR A 97 11.89 4.40 5.64
N PRO A 98 12.57 4.93 4.61
CA PRO A 98 12.09 4.85 3.23
C PRO A 98 12.01 3.42 2.69
N GLY A 99 12.73 2.48 3.30
CA GLY A 99 12.84 1.11 2.76
C GLY A 99 13.69 1.08 1.49
N ASN A 100 13.42 0.10 0.64
CA ASN A 100 14.01 -0.03 -0.69
C ASN A 100 12.89 -0.32 -1.71
N PRO A 101 12.01 0.64 -2.00
CA PRO A 101 10.87 0.43 -2.88
C PRO A 101 11.33 0.09 -4.30
N GLU A 102 10.61 -0.81 -4.93
CA GLU A 102 10.76 -1.06 -6.37
C GLU A 102 10.43 0.21 -7.15
N LYS A 103 11.16 0.42 -8.24
CA LYS A 103 10.95 1.60 -9.09
C LYS A 103 9.54 1.61 -9.64
N GLY A 104 8.82 2.69 -9.39
CA GLY A 104 7.47 2.90 -9.93
C GLY A 104 7.48 3.16 -11.43
N LEU A 105 6.32 3.02 -12.04
CA LEU A 105 6.11 3.30 -13.46
C LEU A 105 6.26 4.80 -13.76
N THR A 106 6.81 5.10 -14.93
CA THR A 106 6.76 6.46 -15.50
C THR A 106 5.31 6.85 -15.83
N LYS A 107 5.05 8.14 -16.01
CA LYS A 107 3.70 8.62 -16.36
C LYS A 107 3.12 7.94 -17.59
N ASN A 108 3.92 7.71 -18.63
CA ASN A 108 3.48 7.05 -19.87
C ASN A 108 3.19 5.56 -19.63
N GLN A 109 4.05 4.86 -18.90
CA GLN A 109 3.83 3.46 -18.51
C GLN A 109 2.58 3.31 -17.63
N MET A 110 2.34 4.25 -16.71
CA MET A 110 1.13 4.26 -15.89
C MET A 110 -0.13 4.44 -16.73
N LYS A 111 -0.11 5.31 -17.75
CA LYS A 111 -1.23 5.44 -18.69
C LYS A 111 -1.48 4.15 -19.49
N LEU A 112 -0.42 3.45 -19.89
CA LEU A 112 -0.55 2.13 -20.54
C LEU A 112 -1.18 1.11 -19.60
N LEU A 113 -0.74 1.05 -18.36
CA LEU A 113 -1.31 0.18 -17.32
C LEU A 113 -2.80 0.50 -17.09
N GLN A 114 -3.15 1.77 -16.88
CA GLN A 114 -4.53 2.20 -16.69
C GLN A 114 -5.41 1.82 -17.90
N THR A 115 -4.89 2.00 -19.10
CA THR A 115 -5.60 1.62 -20.33
C THR A 115 -5.83 0.11 -20.41
N LYS A 116 -4.82 -0.70 -20.09
CA LYS A 116 -4.94 -2.17 -20.11
C LYS A 116 -5.91 -2.65 -19.02
N LEU A 117 -5.79 -2.15 -17.80
CA LEU A 117 -6.69 -2.48 -16.70
C LEU A 117 -8.15 -2.12 -17.04
N LYS A 118 -8.39 -0.95 -17.63
CA LYS A 118 -9.73 -0.52 -18.06
C LYS A 118 -10.31 -1.45 -19.13
N LYS A 119 -9.48 -1.89 -20.08
CA LYS A 119 -9.89 -2.87 -21.11
C LYS A 119 -10.25 -4.24 -20.50
N LEU A 120 -9.63 -4.60 -19.39
CA LEU A 120 -9.93 -5.82 -18.63
C LEU A 120 -11.13 -5.67 -17.69
N GLY A 121 -11.79 -4.52 -17.69
CA GLY A 121 -12.99 -4.26 -16.87
C GLY A 121 -12.72 -3.71 -15.49
N TYR A 122 -11.48 -3.35 -15.15
CA TYR A 122 -11.13 -2.77 -13.85
C TYR A 122 -11.40 -1.25 -13.81
N GLU A 123 -11.82 -0.76 -12.65
CA GLU A 123 -12.08 0.66 -12.42
C GLU A 123 -10.79 1.42 -12.11
N VAL A 124 -10.29 2.22 -13.03
CA VAL A 124 -9.04 2.98 -12.86
C VAL A 124 -9.25 4.50 -12.72
N GLY A 125 -10.48 4.98 -12.96
CA GLY A 125 -10.76 6.40 -13.07
C GLY A 125 -10.28 6.98 -14.40
N GLU A 126 -9.66 8.15 -14.36
CA GLU A 126 -9.08 8.79 -15.55
C GLU A 126 -7.74 8.15 -15.91
N ILE A 127 -7.43 8.15 -17.20
CA ILE A 127 -6.14 7.67 -17.72
C ILE A 127 -5.18 8.86 -17.77
N ASP A 128 -4.77 9.32 -16.59
CA ASP A 128 -3.95 10.52 -16.40
C ASP A 128 -2.46 10.22 -16.13
N GLY A 129 -2.16 8.93 -15.84
CA GLY A 129 -0.82 8.50 -15.47
C GLY A 129 -0.49 8.72 -13.99
N ILE A 130 -1.52 8.93 -13.15
CA ILE A 130 -1.39 9.10 -11.70
C ILE A 130 -1.88 7.83 -11.00
N LEU A 131 -1.13 7.36 -10.02
CA LEU A 131 -1.51 6.22 -9.20
C LEU A 131 -2.49 6.66 -8.09
N GLY A 132 -3.75 6.88 -8.47
CA GLY A 132 -4.82 7.23 -7.55
C GLY A 132 -5.42 6.01 -6.83
N SER A 133 -6.38 6.24 -5.93
CA SER A 133 -6.99 5.17 -5.11
C SER A 133 -7.70 4.10 -5.95
N LYS A 134 -8.41 4.47 -7.02
CA LYS A 134 -9.07 3.53 -7.93
C LYS A 134 -8.04 2.66 -8.66
N THR A 135 -7.00 3.27 -9.23
CA THR A 135 -5.92 2.54 -9.90
C THR A 135 -5.20 1.60 -8.94
N ARG A 136 -4.93 2.04 -7.69
CA ARG A 136 -4.33 1.17 -6.65
C ARG A 136 -5.17 -0.06 -6.35
N ARG A 137 -6.48 0.11 -6.21
CA ARG A 137 -7.41 -1.01 -5.98
C ARG A 137 -7.37 -2.00 -7.14
N SER A 138 -7.46 -1.53 -8.37
CA SER A 138 -7.40 -2.36 -9.57
C SER A 138 -6.07 -3.07 -9.72
N VAL A 139 -4.94 -2.41 -9.41
CA VAL A 139 -3.61 -3.04 -9.35
C VAL A 139 -3.59 -4.16 -8.31
N GLN A 140 -4.13 -3.93 -7.12
CA GLN A 140 -4.18 -4.94 -6.08
C GLN A 140 -5.03 -6.15 -6.47
N GLU A 141 -6.16 -5.92 -7.13
CA GLU A 141 -7.04 -6.99 -7.62
C GLU A 141 -6.34 -7.85 -8.69
N ILE A 142 -5.72 -7.21 -9.68
CA ILE A 142 -5.01 -7.97 -10.73
C ILE A 142 -3.78 -8.70 -10.18
N GLN A 143 -3.06 -8.13 -9.21
CA GLN A 143 -1.98 -8.81 -8.52
C GLN A 143 -2.47 -10.11 -7.85
N ARG A 144 -3.66 -10.10 -7.22
CA ARG A 144 -4.28 -11.32 -6.66
C ARG A 144 -4.60 -12.37 -7.74
N VAL A 145 -5.19 -11.93 -8.85
CA VAL A 145 -5.50 -12.83 -9.98
C VAL A 145 -4.24 -13.49 -10.52
N LEU A 146 -3.14 -12.74 -10.58
CA LEU A 146 -1.85 -13.22 -11.07
C LEU A 146 -1.01 -13.94 -10.00
N ASN A 147 -1.57 -14.19 -8.80
CA ASN A 147 -0.85 -14.75 -7.65
C ASN A 147 0.43 -13.98 -7.27
N GLN A 148 0.44 -12.68 -7.50
CA GLN A 148 1.50 -11.77 -7.08
C GLN A 148 1.19 -11.16 -5.70
N PRO A 149 2.20 -10.63 -4.99
CA PRO A 149 1.97 -9.86 -3.78
C PRO A 149 1.04 -8.66 -4.04
N ALA A 150 -0.11 -8.66 -3.38
CA ALA A 150 -1.18 -7.68 -3.61
C ALA A 150 -0.96 -6.41 -2.77
N ASP A 151 0.12 -5.69 -3.05
CA ASP A 151 0.54 -4.48 -2.32
C ASP A 151 0.11 -3.16 -2.97
N ALA A 152 -0.65 -3.25 -4.06
CA ALA A 152 -1.16 -2.11 -4.82
C ALA A 152 -0.05 -1.22 -5.44
N TRP A 153 1.18 -1.74 -5.56
CA TRP A 153 2.29 -1.05 -6.21
C TRP A 153 2.54 -1.61 -7.61
N PRO A 154 2.33 -0.82 -8.67
CA PRO A 154 2.54 -1.28 -10.03
C PRO A 154 4.02 -1.24 -10.40
N THR A 155 4.57 -2.39 -10.76
CA THR A 155 5.94 -2.54 -11.24
C THR A 155 5.99 -2.68 -12.76
N ILE A 156 7.18 -2.60 -13.32
CA ILE A 156 7.37 -2.82 -14.77
C ILE A 156 7.04 -4.26 -15.15
N GLU A 157 7.38 -5.22 -14.29
CA GLU A 157 7.09 -6.63 -14.51
C GLU A 157 5.58 -6.89 -14.58
N LEU A 158 4.79 -6.25 -13.70
CA LEU A 158 3.33 -6.33 -13.78
C LEU A 158 2.80 -5.77 -15.10
N LEU A 159 3.32 -4.61 -15.54
CA LEU A 159 2.91 -4.01 -16.81
C LEU A 159 3.23 -4.93 -17.98
N GLU A 160 4.44 -5.50 -18.04
CA GLU A 160 4.87 -6.42 -19.10
C GLU A 160 4.02 -7.69 -19.14
N LEU A 161 3.72 -8.29 -17.97
CA LEU A 161 2.80 -9.43 -17.90
C LEU A 161 1.43 -9.10 -18.49
N LEU A 162 0.89 -7.94 -18.17
CA LEU A 162 -0.42 -7.53 -18.68
C LEU A 162 -0.39 -7.19 -20.18
N LEU A 163 0.70 -6.69 -20.71
CA LEU A 163 0.80 -6.37 -22.14
C LEU A 163 0.94 -7.64 -22.99
N ASN A 164 1.53 -8.70 -22.44
CA ASN A 164 1.75 -9.98 -23.10
C ASN A 164 0.57 -10.96 -22.96
N ALA A 165 -0.40 -10.65 -22.12
CA ALA A 165 -1.65 -11.41 -21.94
C ALA A 165 -2.76 -10.88 -22.86
#